data_fafc8dc6fc8295b18e066355b472e522
#
_entry.id   fafc8dc6fc8295b18e066355b472e522
#
_cell.length_a   1.000
_cell.length_b   1.000
_cell.length_c   1.000
_cell.angle_alpha   90.00
_cell.angle_beta   90.00
_cell.angle_gamma   90.00
#
_symmetry.space_group_name_H-M   'P 1'
#
loop_
_entity.id
_entity.type
_entity.pdbx_description
1 polymer ?
#
loop_
_entity_poly.entity_id
_entity_poly.type
_entity_poly.pdbx_seq_one_letter_code
_entity_poly.pdbx_strand_id
1 'polypeptide(L)'
;DILFIEGLSNYIVIHTHEKKYITYLTMRSIEERLPGHEFVQIHRSYIVSIPQISRLDMNDVWIKDKVLPISKGYKEQLMQRINEQIVKR
;
A
#
# COMPACT_ATOMS: atom_id res chain seq x y z
N ASP A 1 7.62 11.35 -0.71
CA ASP A 1 7.70 9.92 -0.41
C ASP A 1 6.46 9.39 0.24
N ILE A 2 5.68 8.71 -0.53
CA ILE A 2 4.41 8.14 -0.06
C ILE A 2 4.68 6.85 0.68
N LEU A 3 4.10 6.74 1.88
CA LEU A 3 4.19 5.52 2.68
C LEU A 3 3.07 4.56 2.31
N PHE A 4 1.85 5.05 2.35
CA PHE A 4 0.69 4.27 1.97
C PHE A 4 -0.49 5.18 1.72
N ILE A 5 -1.52 4.62 1.12
CA ILE A 5 -2.74 5.36 0.79
C ILE A 5 -3.91 4.66 1.44
N GLU A 6 -4.73 5.44 2.11
CA GLU A 6 -5.92 4.96 2.80
C GLU A 6 -7.16 5.43 2.05
N GLY A 7 -8.06 4.51 1.73
CA GLY A 7 -9.29 4.84 1.03
C GLY A 7 -10.45 4.99 1.97
N LEU A 8 -11.20 6.06 1.80
CA LEU A 8 -12.42 6.31 2.57
C LEU A 8 -13.57 6.41 1.58
N SER A 9 -14.77 6.68 2.05
CA SER A 9 -15.94 6.49 1.20
C SER A 9 -15.90 7.31 -0.09
N ASN A 10 -15.43 8.55 -0.05
CA ASN A 10 -15.40 9.38 -1.25
C ASN A 10 -14.13 10.18 -1.40
N TYR A 11 -13.08 9.78 -0.70
CA TYR A 11 -11.78 10.43 -0.84
C TYR A 11 -10.69 9.47 -0.36
N ILE A 12 -9.46 9.83 -0.60
CA ILE A 12 -8.31 9.06 -0.14
C ILE A 12 -7.43 9.95 0.70
N VAL A 13 -6.64 9.33 1.57
CA VAL A 13 -5.65 10.03 2.36
C VAL A 13 -4.28 9.46 1.97
N ILE A 14 -3.41 10.32 1.50
CA ILE A 14 -2.06 9.94 1.12
C ILE A 14 -1.16 10.23 2.31
N HIS A 15 -0.59 9.17 2.89
CA HIS A 15 0.29 9.29 4.04
C HIS A 15 1.73 9.35 3.58
N THR A 16 2.42 10.42 3.93
CA THR A 16 3.84 10.57 3.63
C THR A 16 4.63 10.59 4.92
N HIS A 17 5.96 10.67 4.79
CA HIS A 17 6.81 10.74 5.97
C HIS A 17 6.49 11.94 6.84
N GLU A 18 6.07 13.02 6.24
CA GLU A 18 5.92 14.28 6.95
C GLU A 18 4.48 14.63 7.26
N LYS A 19 3.56 14.33 6.37
CA LYS A 19 2.17 14.74 6.59
C LYS A 19 1.22 13.94 5.73
N LYS A 20 -0.07 14.25 5.86
CA LYS A 20 -1.15 13.59 5.13
C LYS A 20 -1.75 14.56 4.14
N TYR A 21 -2.18 14.02 3.01
CA TYR A 21 -2.87 14.80 1.99
C TYR A 21 -4.21 14.16 1.73
N ILE A 22 -5.27 14.95 1.74
CA ILE A 22 -6.61 14.46 1.43
C ILE A 22 -6.94 14.84 0.00
N THR A 23 -7.36 13.84 -0.77
CA THR A 23 -7.64 14.04 -2.19
C THR A 23 -8.94 13.32 -2.54
N TYR A 24 -9.79 13.99 -3.31
CA TYR A 24 -11.08 13.40 -3.71
C TYR A 24 -10.90 12.56 -4.96
N LEU A 25 -10.34 11.38 -4.76
CA LEU A 25 -10.12 10.38 -5.79
C LEU A 25 -10.56 9.03 -5.24
N THR A 26 -10.83 8.09 -6.14
CA THR A 26 -11.13 6.72 -5.73
C THR A 26 -9.82 5.93 -5.64
N MET A 27 -9.88 4.80 -4.93
CA MET A 27 -8.72 3.91 -4.84
C MET A 27 -8.30 3.43 -6.23
N ARG A 28 -9.28 3.13 -7.09
CA ARG A 28 -8.97 2.69 -8.43
C ARG A 28 -8.25 3.78 -9.22
N SER A 29 -8.72 5.01 -9.09
CA SER A 29 -8.13 6.12 -9.82
C SER A 29 -6.69 6.37 -9.41
N ILE A 30 -6.42 6.34 -8.10
CA ILE A 30 -5.06 6.58 -7.64
C ILE A 30 -4.15 5.40 -8.00
N GLU A 31 -4.68 4.19 -7.95
CA GLU A 31 -3.89 3.01 -8.27
C GLU A 31 -3.35 3.09 -9.69
N GLU A 32 -4.16 3.61 -10.61
CA GLU A 32 -3.75 3.72 -12.01
C GLU A 32 -2.64 4.73 -12.22
N ARG A 33 -2.45 5.61 -11.26
CA ARG A 33 -1.44 6.67 -11.37
C ARG A 33 -0.14 6.34 -10.66
N LEU A 34 -0.12 5.28 -9.89
CA LEU A 34 1.07 4.91 -9.12
C LEU A 34 1.90 3.88 -9.89
N PRO A 35 3.23 3.94 -9.74
CA PRO A 35 4.09 2.93 -10.36
C PRO A 35 3.79 1.55 -9.78
N GLY A 36 3.37 0.63 -10.64
CA GLY A 36 2.94 -0.69 -10.20
C GLY A 36 4.03 -1.52 -9.57
N HIS A 37 5.30 -1.22 -9.85
CA HIS A 37 6.40 -1.97 -9.26
C HIS A 37 6.75 -1.50 -7.84
N GLU A 38 6.21 -0.35 -7.42
CA GLU A 38 6.49 0.17 -6.09
C GLU A 38 5.29 0.11 -5.16
N PHE A 39 4.10 0.00 -5.69
CA PHE A 39 2.88 0.05 -4.89
C PHE A 39 2.02 -1.17 -5.13
N VAL A 40 1.39 -1.65 -4.07
CA VAL A 40 0.49 -2.78 -4.17
C VAL A 40 -0.66 -2.60 -3.22
N GLN A 41 -1.85 -2.98 -3.65
CA GLN A 41 -3.03 -2.93 -2.80
C GLN A 41 -3.05 -4.18 -1.92
N ILE A 42 -3.24 -3.98 -0.62
CA ILE A 42 -3.24 -5.08 0.36
C ILE A 42 -4.60 -5.25 1.04
N HIS A 43 -5.52 -4.34 0.75
CA HIS A 43 -6.82 -4.30 1.41
C HIS A 43 -7.68 -3.39 0.56
N ARG A 44 -8.99 -3.55 0.62
CA ARG A 44 -9.86 -2.68 -0.17
C ARG A 44 -9.63 -1.21 0.12
N SER A 45 -9.11 -0.92 1.30
CA SER A 45 -8.89 0.46 1.74
C SER A 45 -7.42 0.85 1.86
N TYR A 46 -6.48 0.00 1.48
CA TYR A 46 -5.06 0.33 1.65
C TYR A 46 -4.21 -0.08 0.47
N ILE A 47 -3.40 0.86 0.01
CA ILE A 47 -2.33 0.62 -0.98
C ILE A 47 -1.04 1.02 -0.29
N VAL A 48 -0.03 0.16 -0.33
CA VAL A 48 1.23 0.42 0.37
C VAL A 48 2.39 0.54 -0.60
N SER A 49 3.39 1.29 -0.18
CA SER A 49 4.66 1.38 -0.90
C SER A 49 5.52 0.22 -0.45
N ILE A 50 5.84 -0.68 -1.38
CA ILE A 50 6.60 -1.88 -1.06
C ILE A 50 7.95 -1.54 -0.43
N PRO A 51 8.73 -0.58 -0.95
CA PRO A 51 10.01 -0.24 -0.31
C PRO A 51 9.88 0.30 1.10
N GLN A 52 8.72 0.77 1.50
CA GLN A 52 8.53 1.34 2.83
C GLN A 52 8.07 0.32 3.87
N ILE A 53 7.84 -0.91 3.46
CA ILE A 53 7.41 -1.95 4.39
C ILE A 53 8.61 -2.32 5.27
N SER A 54 8.43 -2.19 6.59
CA SER A 54 9.48 -2.52 7.54
C SER A 54 9.34 -3.95 8.07
N ARG A 55 8.12 -4.48 8.04
CA ARG A 55 7.87 -5.82 8.54
C ARG A 55 6.59 -6.36 7.92
N LEU A 56 6.55 -7.66 7.75
CA LEU A 56 5.42 -8.32 7.11
C LEU A 56 5.17 -9.66 7.81
N ASP A 57 3.91 -9.95 8.11
CA ASP A 57 3.54 -11.29 8.51
C ASP A 57 2.29 -11.69 7.74
N MET A 58 1.63 -12.76 8.15
CA MET A 58 0.52 -13.29 7.38
C MET A 58 -0.70 -12.37 7.37
N ASN A 59 -0.84 -11.54 8.37
CA ASN A 59 -2.05 -10.75 8.52
C ASN A 59 -1.83 -9.25 8.45
N ASP A 60 -0.61 -8.78 8.61
CA ASP A 60 -0.36 -7.36 8.75
C ASP A 60 0.91 -6.92 8.06
N VAL A 61 0.92 -5.63 7.69
CA VAL A 61 2.08 -4.95 7.12
C VAL A 61 2.43 -3.80 8.05
N TRP A 62 3.70 -3.70 8.40
CA TRP A 62 4.18 -2.57 9.23
C TRP A 62 4.88 -1.57 8.34
N ILE A 63 4.47 -0.31 8.44
CA ILE A 63 5.12 0.80 7.77
C ILE A 63 5.31 1.87 8.83
N LYS A 64 6.57 2.11 9.19
CA LYS A 64 6.90 3.00 10.30
C LYS A 64 6.19 2.53 11.54
N ASP A 65 5.40 3.40 12.18
CA ASP A 65 4.68 3.04 13.40
C ASP A 65 3.23 2.63 13.12
N LYS A 66 2.89 2.37 11.86
CA LYS A 66 1.55 1.96 11.49
C LYS A 66 1.49 0.49 11.17
N VAL A 67 0.40 -0.14 11.55
CA VAL A 67 0.14 -1.55 11.26
C VAL A 67 -1.12 -1.60 10.42
N LEU A 68 -1.00 -2.13 9.20
CA LEU A 68 -2.11 -2.17 8.27
C LEU A 68 -2.52 -3.61 7.99
N PRO A 69 -3.82 -3.91 7.98
CA PRO A 69 -4.27 -5.28 7.76
C PRO A 69 -4.16 -5.70 6.30
N ILE A 70 -3.91 -6.98 6.09
CA ILE A 70 -3.90 -7.58 4.76
C ILE A 70 -5.17 -8.39 4.61
N SER A 71 -6.00 -8.04 3.63
CA SER A 71 -7.19 -8.82 3.35
C SER A 71 -6.83 -10.11 2.63
N LYS A 72 -7.58 -11.15 2.91
CA LYS A 72 -7.32 -12.46 2.34
C LYS A 72 -7.22 -12.44 0.83
N GLY A 73 -8.09 -11.70 0.18
CA GLY A 73 -8.09 -11.67 -1.28
C GLY A 73 -6.91 -10.94 -1.89
N TYR A 74 -6.10 -10.27 -1.08
CA TYR A 74 -4.97 -9.48 -1.58
C TYR A 74 -3.62 -10.10 -1.23
N LYS A 75 -3.61 -11.18 -0.46
CA LYS A 75 -2.35 -11.75 0.01
C LYS A 75 -1.47 -12.27 -1.11
N GLU A 76 -2.07 -12.98 -2.02
CA GLU A 76 -1.30 -13.59 -3.10
C GLU A 76 -0.62 -12.54 -3.96
N GLN A 77 -1.34 -11.50 -4.28
CA GLN A 77 -0.78 -10.41 -5.07
C GLN A 77 0.37 -9.72 -4.34
N LEU A 78 0.20 -9.50 -3.05
CA LEU A 78 1.25 -8.88 -2.24
C LEU A 78 2.51 -9.73 -2.21
N MET A 79 2.36 -11.03 -1.96
CA MET A 79 3.52 -11.91 -1.90
C MET A 79 4.22 -12.02 -3.25
N GLN A 80 3.45 -12.01 -4.31
CA GLN A 80 4.03 -12.08 -5.64
C GLN A 80 4.87 -10.83 -5.93
N ARG A 81 4.35 -9.66 -5.56
CA ARG A 81 5.09 -8.41 -5.78
C ARG A 81 6.36 -8.36 -4.96
N ILE A 82 6.30 -8.84 -3.72
CA ILE A 82 7.47 -8.86 -2.85
C ILE A 82 8.50 -9.83 -3.38
N ASN A 83 8.09 -10.98 -3.86
CA ASN A 83 9.01 -11.95 -4.44
C ASN A 83 9.73 -11.38 -5.66
N GLU A 84 9.00 -10.63 -6.47
CA GLU A 84 9.61 -9.99 -7.63
C GLU A 84 10.70 -9.02 -7.23
N GLN A 85 10.48 -8.30 -6.14
CA GLN A 85 11.48 -7.35 -5.65
C GLN A 85 12.73 -8.07 -5.14
N ILE A 86 12.55 -9.20 -4.48
CA ILE A 86 13.66 -9.94 -3.92
C ILE A 86 14.47 -10.67 -5.00
N VAL A 87 13.77 -11.30 -5.91
CA VAL A 87 14.42 -12.13 -6.93
C VAL A 87 15.14 -11.32 -7.98
N LYS A 88 14.73 -10.09 -8.12
CA LYS A 88 15.25 -9.22 -9.14
C LYS A 88 16.60 -8.65 -8.74
N ARG A 89 17.60 -9.35 -8.87
CA ARG A 89 18.92 -8.89 -8.42
C ARG A 89 20.01 -9.14 -9.43
#